data_982aa38883310cbd06b5ed2490098b95
#
_entry.id   982aa38883310cbd06b5ed2490098b95
#
_cell.length_a   1.000
_cell.length_b   1.000
_cell.length_c   1.000
_cell.angle_alpha   90.00
_cell.angle_beta   90.00
_cell.angle_gamma   90.00
#
_symmetry.space_group_name_H-M   'P 1'
#
loop_
_entity.id
_entity.type
_entity.pdbx_description
1 polymer ?
#
loop_
_entity_poly.entity_id
_entity_poly.type
_entity_poly.pdbx_seq_one_letter_code
_entity_poly.pdbx_strand_id
1 'polypeptide(L)'
;MTSLRLLFLGGTGTISTACVRAAVAAGHDVTVLNRGTRDRDLPSQVRRVTGDVRDAESLRAAIGDERFDVVADFLSFVPEHVATVLSVVEGRIGQYIYISSASAYEKPPRYLPVTESTPLRNPFWQYSRDKIACEQLLVDAHRSRALPVTIVRPSHTYDETKIPTIGGWTDIARLRAGKPVVIHGDGTSLWTITHADDFAVAFTGILGNPAAIGDAFTITGTHAPSWNQIYGWLADAAGHP
;
A
#
# COMPACT_ATOMS: atom_id res chain seq x y z
N MET A 1 18.73 16.36 2.42
CA MET A 1 17.26 16.54 2.32
C MET A 1 16.76 17.07 3.65
N THR A 2 15.77 17.94 3.67
CA THR A 2 15.15 18.41 4.93
C THR A 2 14.39 17.25 5.57
N SER A 3 14.51 17.06 6.89
CA SER A 3 13.72 16.06 7.62
C SER A 3 12.25 16.44 7.59
N LEU A 4 11.38 15.50 7.22
CA LEU A 4 9.92 15.67 7.19
C LEU A 4 9.31 15.03 8.42
N ARG A 5 8.19 15.59 8.90
CA ARG A 5 7.32 15.00 9.92
C ARG A 5 6.26 14.16 9.25
N LEU A 6 6.34 12.84 9.40
CA LEU A 6 5.47 11.88 8.72
C LEU A 6 4.53 11.19 9.70
N LEU A 7 3.25 11.09 9.33
CA LEU A 7 2.27 10.25 10.01
C LEU A 7 1.89 9.08 9.11
N PHE A 8 2.21 7.86 9.55
CA PHE A 8 1.74 6.65 8.90
C PHE A 8 0.48 6.15 9.62
N LEU A 9 -0.65 6.19 8.95
CA LEU A 9 -1.86 5.50 9.38
C LEU A 9 -1.74 4.03 8.96
N GLY A 10 -1.33 3.20 9.93
CA GLY A 10 -0.87 1.83 9.70
C GLY A 10 0.60 1.77 9.29
N GLY A 11 1.44 1.15 10.09
CA GLY A 11 2.89 1.01 9.84
C GLY A 11 3.40 -0.41 10.09
N THR A 12 2.48 -1.37 10.29
CA THR A 12 2.79 -2.76 10.67
C THR A 12 2.26 -3.80 9.69
N GLY A 13 1.88 -3.36 8.47
CA GLY A 13 1.52 -4.23 7.35
C GLY A 13 2.71 -4.58 6.48
N THR A 14 2.52 -5.43 5.46
CA THR A 14 3.56 -5.87 4.53
C THR A 14 4.35 -4.70 3.95
N ILE A 15 3.74 -3.83 3.17
CA ILE A 15 4.45 -2.70 2.55
C ILE A 15 4.68 -1.53 3.52
N SER A 16 3.77 -1.29 4.46
CA SER A 16 3.91 -0.14 5.34
C SER A 16 5.09 -0.28 6.32
N THR A 17 5.44 -1.49 6.74
CA THR A 17 6.63 -1.74 7.57
C THR A 17 7.90 -1.34 6.82
N ALA A 18 8.04 -1.76 5.56
CA ALA A 18 9.18 -1.40 4.72
C ALA A 18 9.24 0.12 4.47
N CYS A 19 8.09 0.77 4.19
CA CYS A 19 8.02 2.22 4.00
C CYS A 19 8.43 3.00 5.27
N VAL A 20 8.01 2.54 6.45
CA VAL A 20 8.42 3.16 7.73
C VAL A 20 9.94 3.03 7.93
N ARG A 21 10.50 1.84 7.70
CA ARG A 21 11.95 1.62 7.81
C ARG A 21 12.73 2.51 6.83
N ALA A 22 12.29 2.58 5.57
CA ALA A 22 12.91 3.41 4.55
C ALA A 22 12.82 4.91 4.88
N ALA A 23 11.68 5.39 5.37
CA ALA A 23 11.50 6.78 5.78
C ALA A 23 12.42 7.16 6.96
N VAL A 24 12.55 6.28 7.96
CA VAL A 24 13.50 6.48 9.08
C VAL A 24 14.94 6.49 8.57
N ALA A 25 15.32 5.57 7.69
CA ALA A 25 16.65 5.51 7.09
C ALA A 25 16.97 6.76 6.25
N ALA A 26 15.97 7.39 5.65
CA ALA A 26 16.10 8.67 4.95
C ALA A 26 16.18 9.89 5.88
N GLY A 27 16.11 9.70 7.20
CA GLY A 27 16.27 10.76 8.22
C GLY A 27 14.99 11.53 8.52
N HIS A 28 13.82 10.97 8.24
CA HIS A 28 12.54 11.60 8.57
C HIS A 28 12.09 11.31 10.00
N ASP A 29 11.28 12.21 10.57
CA ASP A 29 10.60 12.05 11.85
C ASP A 29 9.29 11.28 11.62
N VAL A 30 9.23 10.03 12.09
CA VAL A 30 8.14 9.10 11.75
C VAL A 30 7.28 8.79 12.96
N THR A 31 6.00 9.11 12.83
CA THR A 31 4.94 8.66 13.75
C THR A 31 4.11 7.58 13.06
N VAL A 32 3.86 6.48 13.74
CA VAL A 32 2.97 5.39 13.30
C VAL A 32 1.76 5.32 14.20
N LEU A 33 0.57 5.44 13.61
CA LEU A 33 -0.69 5.23 14.28
C LEU A 33 -1.28 3.86 13.89
N ASN A 34 -1.59 3.04 14.89
CA ASN A 34 -2.28 1.77 14.72
C ASN A 34 -3.07 1.42 16.01
N ARG A 35 -3.84 0.31 15.95
CA ARG A 35 -4.64 -0.14 17.08
C ARG A 35 -3.86 -0.96 18.12
N GLY A 36 -2.55 -1.14 17.95
CA GLY A 36 -1.71 -1.93 18.86
C GLY A 36 -1.93 -3.45 18.79
N THR A 37 -2.69 -3.95 17.81
CA THR A 37 -3.03 -5.39 17.70
C THR A 37 -2.00 -6.24 16.96
N ARG A 38 -1.06 -5.60 16.27
CA ARG A 38 0.03 -6.27 15.54
C ARG A 38 1.35 -5.66 16.00
N ASP A 39 2.22 -6.51 16.49
CA ASP A 39 3.60 -6.12 16.74
C ASP A 39 4.45 -6.41 15.50
N ARG A 40 5.22 -5.44 15.09
CA ARG A 40 6.24 -5.51 14.06
C ARG A 40 7.46 -4.79 14.60
N ASP A 41 8.62 -5.35 14.30
CA ASP A 41 9.89 -4.72 14.62
C ASP A 41 10.08 -3.48 13.73
N LEU A 42 9.87 -2.31 14.34
CA LEU A 42 10.10 -1.01 13.74
C LEU A 42 11.30 -0.35 14.42
N PRO A 43 12.05 0.50 13.70
CA PRO A 43 13.17 1.24 14.29
C PRO A 43 12.77 1.95 15.60
N SER A 44 13.65 1.99 16.57
CA SER A 44 13.41 2.58 17.89
C SER A 44 13.09 4.07 17.86
N GLN A 45 13.49 4.76 16.78
CA GLN A 45 13.20 6.19 16.54
C GLN A 45 11.73 6.45 16.18
N VAL A 46 10.98 5.41 15.79
CA VAL A 46 9.56 5.54 15.41
C VAL A 46 8.71 5.84 16.63
N ARG A 47 8.03 6.97 16.63
CA ARG A 47 7.00 7.27 17.61
C ARG A 47 5.74 6.45 17.31
N ARG A 48 5.31 5.64 18.26
CA ARG A 48 4.09 4.82 18.15
C ARG A 48 2.97 5.46 18.93
N VAL A 49 1.82 5.66 18.28
CA VAL A 49 0.58 6.12 18.94
C VAL A 49 -0.55 5.14 18.65
N THR A 50 -1.43 4.98 19.64
CA THR A 50 -2.56 4.05 19.52
C THR A 50 -3.83 4.82 19.20
N GLY A 51 -4.55 4.39 18.14
CA GLY A 51 -5.81 4.99 17.72
C GLY A 51 -6.49 4.17 16.61
N ASP A 52 -7.76 4.43 16.36
CA ASP A 52 -8.52 3.85 15.24
C ASP A 52 -8.84 4.95 14.22
N VAL A 53 -8.37 4.76 12.97
CA VAL A 53 -8.63 5.71 11.86
C VAL A 53 -10.10 5.79 11.46
N ARG A 54 -10.93 4.84 11.90
CA ARG A 54 -12.37 4.80 11.63
C ARG A 54 -13.18 5.59 12.64
N ASP A 55 -12.53 6.09 13.68
CA ASP A 55 -13.09 6.90 14.74
C ASP A 55 -12.35 8.23 14.85
N ALA A 56 -13.04 9.32 14.51
CA ALA A 56 -12.45 10.66 14.49
C ALA A 56 -12.01 11.15 15.89
N GLU A 57 -12.69 10.75 16.95
CA GLU A 57 -12.32 11.12 18.33
C GLU A 57 -11.06 10.37 18.75
N SER A 58 -11.00 9.06 18.47
CA SER A 58 -9.81 8.25 18.70
C SER A 58 -8.59 8.77 17.94
N LEU A 59 -8.78 9.13 16.66
CA LEU A 59 -7.71 9.69 15.84
C LEU A 59 -7.22 11.04 16.38
N ARG A 60 -8.16 11.97 16.74
CA ARG A 60 -7.79 13.27 17.34
C ARG A 60 -7.06 13.10 18.67
N ALA A 61 -7.54 12.20 19.53
CA ALA A 61 -6.88 11.93 20.81
C ALA A 61 -5.45 11.42 20.63
N ALA A 62 -5.21 10.59 19.59
CA ALA A 62 -3.91 10.00 19.32
C ALA A 62 -2.87 10.98 18.77
N ILE A 63 -3.28 11.94 17.90
CA ILE A 63 -2.36 12.86 17.22
C ILE A 63 -2.45 14.31 17.73
N GLY A 64 -3.42 14.63 18.57
CA GLY A 64 -3.62 15.99 19.08
C GLY A 64 -3.79 17.03 17.98
N ASP A 65 -3.19 18.21 18.21
CA ASP A 65 -3.17 19.33 17.23
C ASP A 65 -1.90 19.36 16.37
N GLU A 66 -1.20 18.24 16.27
CA GLU A 66 0.04 18.18 15.51
C GLU A 66 -0.17 18.42 14.02
N ARG A 67 0.87 19.00 13.40
CA ARG A 67 0.96 19.19 11.95
C ARG A 67 1.98 18.21 11.39
N PHE A 68 1.67 17.65 10.23
CA PHE A 68 2.56 16.73 9.52
C PHE A 68 2.84 17.25 8.11
N ASP A 69 4.05 17.05 7.64
CA ASP A 69 4.38 17.32 6.25
C ASP A 69 3.69 16.31 5.33
N VAL A 70 3.62 15.04 5.77
CA VAL A 70 2.94 13.97 5.02
C VAL A 70 2.11 13.10 5.96
N VAL A 71 0.89 12.78 5.53
CA VAL A 71 0.08 11.69 6.09
C VAL A 71 -0.02 10.58 5.05
N ALA A 72 0.47 9.38 5.36
CA ALA A 72 0.41 8.20 4.51
C ALA A 72 -0.64 7.21 5.03
N ASP A 73 -1.71 7.03 4.28
CA ASP A 73 -2.87 6.23 4.70
C ASP A 73 -2.90 4.84 4.07
N PHE A 74 -2.55 3.84 4.88
CA PHE A 74 -2.58 2.42 4.54
C PHE A 74 -3.84 1.70 5.06
N LEU A 75 -4.73 2.39 5.80
CA LEU A 75 -5.83 1.77 6.54
C LEU A 75 -7.22 2.11 6.03
N SER A 76 -7.38 3.13 5.20
CA SER A 76 -8.68 3.48 4.64
C SER A 76 -9.03 2.58 3.46
N PHE A 77 -10.11 1.81 3.60
CA PHE A 77 -10.57 0.85 2.60
C PHE A 77 -11.88 1.24 1.94
N VAL A 78 -12.67 2.11 2.56
CA VAL A 78 -13.96 2.60 2.08
C VAL A 78 -14.00 4.13 2.21
N PRO A 79 -14.86 4.83 1.43
CA PRO A 79 -14.93 6.30 1.46
C PRO A 79 -15.17 6.91 2.85
N GLU A 80 -15.94 6.23 3.70
CA GLU A 80 -16.22 6.69 5.06
C GLU A 80 -14.96 6.76 5.92
N HIS A 81 -14.02 5.80 5.75
CA HIS A 81 -12.73 5.85 6.45
C HIS A 81 -11.91 7.06 6.00
N VAL A 82 -11.85 7.31 4.67
CA VAL A 82 -11.15 8.47 4.11
C VAL A 82 -11.75 9.77 4.65
N ALA A 83 -13.09 9.89 4.62
CA ALA A 83 -13.79 11.07 5.14
C ALA A 83 -13.50 11.29 6.63
N THR A 84 -13.49 10.23 7.43
CA THR A 84 -13.13 10.29 8.86
C THR A 84 -11.71 10.82 9.05
N VAL A 85 -10.74 10.27 8.33
CA VAL A 85 -9.34 10.72 8.42
C VAL A 85 -9.23 12.20 8.01
N LEU A 86 -9.80 12.58 6.86
CA LEU A 86 -9.75 13.97 6.38
C LEU A 86 -10.38 14.95 7.36
N SER A 87 -11.48 14.59 8.02
CA SER A 87 -12.13 15.46 9.04
C SER A 87 -11.21 15.81 10.21
N VAL A 88 -10.12 15.06 10.38
CA VAL A 88 -9.15 15.27 11.45
C VAL A 88 -7.86 15.92 10.94
N VAL A 89 -7.35 15.53 9.77
CA VAL A 89 -6.01 15.95 9.31
C VAL A 89 -6.03 17.10 8.30
N GLU A 90 -7.17 17.39 7.64
CA GLU A 90 -7.26 18.46 6.65
C GLU A 90 -6.89 19.83 7.24
N GLY A 91 -6.13 20.64 6.50
CA GLY A 91 -5.60 21.93 6.94
C GLY A 91 -4.37 21.83 7.87
N ARG A 92 -3.93 20.61 8.22
CA ARG A 92 -2.76 20.37 9.07
C ARG A 92 -1.68 19.52 8.42
N ILE A 93 -1.79 19.29 7.10
CA ILE A 93 -0.90 18.43 6.33
C ILE A 93 -0.41 19.12 5.07
N GLY A 94 0.82 18.82 4.67
CA GLY A 94 1.40 19.25 3.39
C GLY A 94 1.09 18.31 2.23
N GLN A 95 0.91 16.99 2.52
CA GLN A 95 0.57 15.99 1.53
C GLN A 95 -0.23 14.85 2.19
N TYR A 96 -1.27 14.37 1.50
CA TYR A 96 -2.02 13.17 1.84
C TYR A 96 -1.74 12.08 0.81
N ILE A 97 -1.00 11.05 1.20
CA ILE A 97 -0.71 9.90 0.34
C ILE A 97 -1.71 8.77 0.65
N TYR A 98 -2.58 8.49 -0.31
CA TYR A 98 -3.56 7.41 -0.19
C TYR A 98 -3.04 6.14 -0.86
N ILE A 99 -3.04 5.03 -0.10
CA ILE A 99 -2.69 3.73 -0.65
C ILE A 99 -3.94 3.04 -1.19
N SER A 100 -4.08 3.10 -2.51
CA SER A 100 -5.11 2.43 -3.29
C SER A 100 -4.67 1.00 -3.66
N SER A 101 -4.95 0.55 -4.87
CA SER A 101 -4.55 -0.77 -5.38
C SER A 101 -4.57 -0.79 -6.90
N ALA A 102 -3.63 -1.49 -7.53
CA ALA A 102 -3.68 -1.78 -8.97
C ALA A 102 -4.89 -2.65 -9.37
N SER A 103 -5.58 -3.28 -8.41
CA SER A 103 -6.84 -3.98 -8.67
C SER A 103 -7.99 -3.04 -9.06
N ALA A 104 -7.85 -1.72 -8.84
CA ALA A 104 -8.80 -0.71 -9.26
C ALA A 104 -8.87 -0.54 -10.80
N TYR A 105 -7.79 -0.84 -11.51
CA TYR A 105 -7.76 -0.76 -12.96
C TYR A 105 -8.77 -1.68 -13.64
N GLU A 106 -9.16 -1.30 -14.86
CA GLU A 106 -10.17 -2.00 -15.65
C GLU A 106 -9.89 -3.50 -15.77
N LYS A 107 -10.91 -4.29 -15.47
CA LYS A 107 -10.91 -5.76 -15.60
C LYS A 107 -12.08 -6.25 -16.46
N PRO A 108 -11.80 -7.11 -17.46
CA PRO A 108 -10.48 -7.45 -17.99
C PRO A 108 -9.82 -6.22 -18.62
N PRO A 109 -8.48 -6.13 -18.64
CA PRO A 109 -7.79 -5.01 -19.27
C PRO A 109 -7.99 -5.05 -20.79
N ARG A 110 -8.30 -3.91 -21.41
CA ARG A 110 -8.44 -3.80 -22.87
C ARG A 110 -7.09 -3.71 -23.58
N TYR A 111 -6.11 -3.10 -22.90
CA TYR A 111 -4.78 -2.86 -23.43
C TYR A 111 -3.73 -3.21 -22.38
N LEU A 112 -2.58 -3.66 -22.85
CA LEU A 112 -1.39 -3.90 -22.06
C LEU A 112 -0.22 -3.10 -22.64
N PRO A 113 0.69 -2.59 -21.81
CA PRO A 113 0.70 -2.68 -20.35
C PRO A 113 -0.39 -1.82 -19.70
N VAL A 114 -0.82 -2.20 -18.48
CA VAL A 114 -1.67 -1.36 -17.63
C VAL A 114 -0.83 -0.18 -17.13
N THR A 115 -1.34 1.04 -17.29
CA THR A 115 -0.68 2.29 -16.86
C THR A 115 -1.66 3.15 -16.06
N GLU A 116 -1.20 4.28 -15.54
CA GLU A 116 -2.04 5.21 -14.78
C GLU A 116 -3.19 5.79 -15.60
N SER A 117 -3.05 5.83 -16.93
CA SER A 117 -4.13 6.26 -17.86
C SER A 117 -5.19 5.17 -18.12
N THR A 118 -4.95 3.94 -17.67
CA THR A 118 -5.95 2.85 -17.78
C THR A 118 -7.18 3.21 -16.94
N PRO A 119 -8.42 3.10 -17.48
CA PRO A 119 -9.63 3.39 -16.74
C PRO A 119 -9.74 2.59 -15.44
N LEU A 120 -10.35 3.19 -14.43
CA LEU A 120 -10.66 2.51 -13.18
C LEU A 120 -12.03 1.84 -13.27
N ARG A 121 -12.04 0.51 -13.35
CA ARG A 121 -13.27 -0.28 -13.44
C ARG A 121 -13.01 -1.74 -13.09
N ASN A 122 -13.51 -2.18 -11.95
CA ASN A 122 -13.44 -3.60 -11.57
C ASN A 122 -14.80 -4.06 -11.02
N PRO A 123 -15.65 -4.66 -11.86
CA PRO A 123 -16.99 -5.09 -11.43
C PRO A 123 -16.96 -6.38 -10.59
N PHE A 124 -15.83 -7.11 -10.55
CA PHE A 124 -15.76 -8.44 -9.98
C PHE A 124 -15.45 -8.44 -8.48
N TRP A 125 -14.85 -7.37 -7.93
CA TRP A 125 -14.37 -7.36 -6.57
C TRP A 125 -14.80 -6.10 -5.81
N GLN A 126 -15.53 -6.27 -4.70
CA GLN A 126 -16.00 -5.15 -3.88
C GLN A 126 -14.87 -4.27 -3.38
N TYR A 127 -13.79 -4.87 -2.87
CA TYR A 127 -12.60 -4.14 -2.45
C TYR A 127 -12.08 -3.15 -3.50
N SER A 128 -12.06 -3.57 -4.78
CA SER A 128 -11.60 -2.69 -5.86
C SER A 128 -12.58 -1.55 -6.12
N ARG A 129 -13.89 -1.81 -6.04
CA ARG A 129 -14.91 -0.76 -6.16
C ARG A 129 -14.81 0.26 -5.04
N ASP A 130 -14.57 -0.21 -3.81
CA ASP A 130 -14.39 0.66 -2.65
C ASP A 130 -13.14 1.52 -2.79
N LYS A 131 -12.01 0.95 -3.28
CA LYS A 131 -10.79 1.71 -3.56
C LYS A 131 -11.01 2.76 -4.65
N ILE A 132 -11.75 2.44 -5.72
CA ILE A 132 -12.14 3.39 -6.77
C ILE A 132 -12.97 4.54 -6.17
N ALA A 133 -13.95 4.23 -5.32
CA ALA A 133 -14.77 5.23 -4.66
C ALA A 133 -13.95 6.16 -3.73
N CYS A 134 -12.97 5.61 -3.01
CA CYS A 134 -12.02 6.40 -2.22
C CYS A 134 -11.19 7.35 -3.10
N GLU A 135 -10.66 6.85 -4.22
CA GLU A 135 -9.90 7.69 -5.16
C GLU A 135 -10.77 8.82 -5.72
N GLN A 136 -12.02 8.52 -6.11
CA GLN A 136 -12.93 9.54 -6.63
C GLN A 136 -13.18 10.65 -5.59
N LEU A 137 -13.47 10.28 -4.34
CA LEU A 137 -13.63 11.23 -3.23
C LEU A 137 -12.40 12.13 -3.08
N LEU A 138 -11.20 11.57 -3.15
CA LEU A 138 -9.94 12.28 -2.99
C LEU A 138 -9.64 13.20 -4.18
N VAL A 139 -9.91 12.75 -5.42
CA VAL A 139 -9.78 13.58 -6.63
C VAL A 139 -10.75 14.76 -6.60
N ASP A 140 -12.00 14.54 -6.17
CA ASP A 140 -13.00 15.61 -6.02
C ASP A 140 -12.58 16.60 -4.93
N ALA A 141 -12.03 16.11 -3.83
CA ALA A 141 -11.48 16.97 -2.77
C ALA A 141 -10.28 17.79 -3.25
N HIS A 142 -9.38 17.20 -4.01
CA HIS A 142 -8.26 17.92 -4.63
C HIS A 142 -8.74 19.04 -5.56
N ARG A 143 -9.70 18.73 -6.45
CA ARG A 143 -10.23 19.69 -7.43
C ARG A 143 -11.06 20.80 -6.82
N SER A 144 -11.86 20.50 -5.80
CA SER A 144 -12.81 21.45 -5.22
C SER A 144 -12.24 22.33 -4.12
N ARG A 145 -11.26 21.85 -3.36
CA ARG A 145 -10.68 22.56 -2.21
C ARG A 145 -9.17 22.45 -2.07
N ALA A 146 -8.49 22.09 -3.15
CA ALA A 146 -7.02 22.01 -3.23
C ALA A 146 -6.38 21.10 -2.16
N LEU A 147 -7.07 20.00 -1.74
CA LEU A 147 -6.48 19.02 -0.86
C LEU A 147 -5.20 18.45 -1.51
N PRO A 148 -4.03 18.46 -0.84
CA PRO A 148 -2.77 18.03 -1.44
C PRO A 148 -2.67 16.48 -1.47
N VAL A 149 -3.36 15.84 -2.40
CA VAL A 149 -3.48 14.37 -2.52
C VAL A 149 -2.46 13.80 -3.49
N THR A 150 -1.89 12.67 -3.12
CA THR A 150 -1.17 11.74 -4.02
C THR A 150 -1.77 10.35 -3.87
N ILE A 151 -2.07 9.67 -4.96
CA ILE A 151 -2.62 8.32 -4.97
C ILE A 151 -1.52 7.33 -5.34
N VAL A 152 -1.38 6.26 -4.57
CA VAL A 152 -0.44 5.18 -4.86
C VAL A 152 -1.20 3.87 -5.07
N ARG A 153 -0.96 3.19 -6.19
CA ARG A 153 -1.59 1.92 -6.56
C ARG A 153 -0.56 0.80 -6.55
N PRO A 154 -0.39 0.11 -5.40
CA PRO A 154 0.48 -1.08 -5.34
C PRO A 154 -0.03 -2.19 -6.23
N SER A 155 0.88 -2.95 -6.87
CA SER A 155 0.55 -4.24 -7.47
C SER A 155 0.48 -5.34 -6.39
N HIS A 156 0.69 -6.61 -6.75
CA HIS A 156 0.71 -7.70 -5.78
C HIS A 156 1.98 -7.66 -4.94
N THR A 157 1.86 -7.23 -3.70
CA THR A 157 2.99 -7.03 -2.79
C THR A 157 3.23 -8.23 -1.88
N TYR A 158 4.49 -8.49 -1.56
CA TYR A 158 4.93 -9.56 -0.66
C TYR A 158 6.14 -9.14 0.17
N ASP A 159 6.37 -9.85 1.25
CA ASP A 159 7.56 -9.75 2.09
C ASP A 159 7.87 -11.15 2.70
N GLU A 160 8.86 -11.21 3.57
CA GLU A 160 9.25 -12.43 4.31
C GLU A 160 8.11 -13.03 5.15
N THR A 161 7.03 -12.33 5.38
CA THR A 161 5.88 -12.79 6.17
C THR A 161 4.66 -13.15 5.33
N LYS A 162 4.65 -12.76 4.05
CA LYS A 162 3.52 -12.96 3.14
C LYS A 162 4.00 -13.47 1.78
N ILE A 163 3.84 -14.74 1.54
CA ILE A 163 4.14 -15.36 0.25
C ILE A 163 3.14 -14.88 -0.83
N PRO A 164 3.59 -14.55 -2.06
CA PRO A 164 2.72 -13.99 -3.11
C PRO A 164 1.91 -15.06 -3.86
N THR A 165 1.38 -16.06 -3.15
CA THR A 165 0.49 -17.10 -3.70
C THR A 165 -0.80 -17.18 -2.90
N ILE A 166 -1.83 -17.82 -3.48
CA ILE A 166 -3.12 -18.00 -2.79
C ILE A 166 -2.96 -18.87 -1.54
N GLY A 167 -2.15 -19.92 -1.62
CA GLY A 167 -1.89 -20.84 -0.49
C GLY A 167 -0.87 -20.29 0.51
N GLY A 168 -0.12 -19.23 0.15
CA GLY A 168 0.86 -18.59 1.03
C GLY A 168 1.87 -19.60 1.59
N TRP A 169 2.09 -19.57 2.90
CA TRP A 169 3.02 -20.48 3.59
C TRP A 169 2.63 -21.97 3.49
N THR A 170 1.35 -22.28 3.23
CA THR A 170 0.90 -23.67 2.98
C THR A 170 1.54 -24.20 1.70
N ASP A 171 1.64 -23.39 0.64
CA ASP A 171 2.31 -23.80 -0.60
C ASP A 171 3.79 -24.11 -0.33
N ILE A 172 4.49 -23.27 0.41
CA ILE A 172 5.90 -23.49 0.78
C ILE A 172 6.06 -24.79 1.59
N ALA A 173 5.19 -25.02 2.58
CA ALA A 173 5.24 -26.24 3.39
C ALA A 173 5.00 -27.49 2.56
N ARG A 174 4.09 -27.43 1.58
CA ARG A 174 3.82 -28.56 0.66
C ARG A 174 5.00 -28.80 -0.27
N LEU A 175 5.55 -27.75 -0.88
CA LEU A 175 6.73 -27.86 -1.76
C LEU A 175 7.90 -28.49 -1.01
N ARG A 176 8.23 -28.01 0.20
CA ARG A 176 9.28 -28.60 1.05
C ARG A 176 9.05 -30.08 1.40
N ALA A 177 7.81 -30.51 1.40
CA ALA A 177 7.43 -31.91 1.64
C ALA A 177 7.33 -32.72 0.35
N GLY A 178 7.72 -32.21 -0.82
CA GLY A 178 7.58 -32.86 -2.12
C GLY A 178 6.12 -33.11 -2.54
N LYS A 179 5.19 -32.31 -2.03
CA LYS A 179 3.76 -32.45 -2.31
C LYS A 179 3.30 -31.46 -3.38
N PRO A 180 2.34 -31.81 -4.24
CA PRO A 180 1.83 -30.92 -5.27
C PRO A 180 1.14 -29.72 -4.66
N VAL A 181 1.26 -28.55 -5.33
CA VAL A 181 0.52 -27.31 -5.06
C VAL A 181 -0.47 -27.04 -6.19
N VAL A 182 -1.47 -26.22 -5.93
CA VAL A 182 -2.50 -25.86 -6.91
C VAL A 182 -2.14 -24.52 -7.53
N ILE A 183 -1.97 -24.50 -8.85
CA ILE A 183 -1.85 -23.28 -9.65
C ILE A 183 -3.21 -23.04 -10.31
N HIS A 184 -3.74 -21.82 -10.21
CA HIS A 184 -5.04 -21.49 -10.78
C HIS A 184 -4.98 -21.35 -12.31
N GLY A 185 -6.06 -21.73 -12.97
CA GLY A 185 -6.12 -21.80 -14.43
C GLY A 185 -5.11 -22.78 -15.00
N ASP A 186 -4.42 -22.38 -16.05
CA ASP A 186 -3.30 -23.12 -16.67
C ASP A 186 -1.92 -22.57 -16.23
N GLY A 187 -1.90 -21.59 -15.33
CA GLY A 187 -0.70 -20.94 -14.83
C GLY A 187 0.01 -20.01 -15.84
N THR A 188 -0.55 -19.76 -17.02
CA THR A 188 0.08 -18.94 -18.06
C THR A 188 -0.19 -17.45 -17.91
N SER A 189 -1.20 -17.05 -17.12
CA SER A 189 -1.51 -15.65 -16.86
C SER A 189 -0.32 -14.89 -16.28
N LEU A 190 -0.03 -13.71 -16.84
CA LEU A 190 1.04 -12.84 -16.37
C LEU A 190 0.61 -12.10 -15.11
N TRP A 191 1.56 -11.92 -14.19
CA TRP A 191 1.32 -11.21 -12.94
C TRP A 191 2.54 -10.43 -12.49
N THR A 192 2.35 -9.20 -12.03
CA THR A 192 3.44 -8.44 -11.41
C THR A 192 3.45 -8.68 -9.90
N ILE A 193 4.61 -9.04 -9.37
CA ILE A 193 4.85 -9.13 -7.92
C ILE A 193 5.89 -8.09 -7.53
N THR A 194 5.72 -7.50 -6.35
CA THR A 194 6.58 -6.40 -5.87
C THR A 194 7.01 -6.68 -4.44
N HIS A 195 8.32 -6.79 -4.22
CA HIS A 195 8.83 -6.91 -2.85
C HIS A 195 8.55 -5.61 -2.08
N ALA A 196 8.27 -5.74 -0.79
CA ALA A 196 7.93 -4.59 0.05
C ALA A 196 9.05 -3.54 0.11
N ASP A 197 10.32 -3.95 0.07
CA ASP A 197 11.45 -3.03 0.07
C ASP A 197 11.56 -2.27 -1.25
N ASP A 198 11.33 -2.93 -2.40
CA ASP A 198 11.31 -2.25 -3.71
C ASP A 198 10.16 -1.23 -3.77
N PHE A 199 8.99 -1.60 -3.22
CA PHE A 199 7.89 -0.67 -3.06
C PHE A 199 8.29 0.55 -2.22
N ALA A 200 8.98 0.32 -1.10
CA ALA A 200 9.40 1.38 -0.18
C ALA A 200 10.40 2.35 -0.81
N VAL A 201 11.30 1.89 -1.68
CA VAL A 201 12.23 2.75 -2.44
C VAL A 201 11.46 3.76 -3.29
N ALA A 202 10.52 3.29 -4.11
CA ALA A 202 9.71 4.18 -4.95
C ALA A 202 8.80 5.09 -4.10
N PHE A 203 8.18 4.55 -3.04
CA PHE A 203 7.34 5.31 -2.13
C PHE A 203 8.09 6.45 -1.43
N THR A 204 9.35 6.23 -1.02
CA THR A 204 10.18 7.27 -0.40
C THR A 204 10.41 8.45 -1.32
N GLY A 205 10.54 8.22 -2.64
CA GLY A 205 10.65 9.31 -3.63
C GLY A 205 9.40 10.17 -3.80
N ILE A 206 8.25 9.71 -3.30
CA ILE A 206 6.97 10.43 -3.34
C ILE A 206 6.78 11.28 -2.08
N LEU A 207 7.41 10.93 -0.95
CA LEU A 207 7.24 11.62 0.33
C LEU A 207 7.65 13.10 0.23
N GLY A 208 6.69 14.00 0.49
CA GLY A 208 6.92 15.44 0.48
C GLY A 208 7.28 16.01 -0.90
N ASN A 209 7.09 15.26 -1.97
CA ASN A 209 7.37 15.70 -3.33
C ASN A 209 6.18 16.49 -3.89
N PRO A 210 6.30 17.83 -4.07
CA PRO A 210 5.20 18.63 -4.56
C PRO A 210 4.77 18.28 -6.00
N ALA A 211 5.68 17.71 -6.80
CA ALA A 211 5.35 17.25 -8.15
C ALA A 211 4.48 15.99 -8.17
N ALA A 212 4.34 15.31 -7.03
CA ALA A 212 3.45 14.15 -6.91
C ALA A 212 2.02 14.51 -6.48
N ILE A 213 1.77 15.78 -6.10
CA ILE A 213 0.45 16.22 -5.66
C ILE A 213 -0.49 16.35 -6.86
N GLY A 214 -1.68 15.76 -6.75
CA GLY A 214 -2.69 15.73 -7.81
C GLY A 214 -2.58 14.51 -8.72
N ASP A 215 -1.53 13.71 -8.60
CA ASP A 215 -1.25 12.56 -9.47
C ASP A 215 -1.43 11.20 -8.78
N ALA A 216 -1.51 10.16 -9.62
CA ALA A 216 -1.55 8.76 -9.21
C ALA A 216 -0.32 8.03 -9.74
N PHE A 217 0.24 7.12 -8.94
CA PHE A 217 1.43 6.36 -9.26
C PHE A 217 1.18 4.87 -9.06
N THR A 218 1.52 4.06 -10.05
CA THR A 218 1.55 2.60 -9.92
C THR A 218 2.94 2.17 -9.47
N ILE A 219 3.03 1.57 -8.30
CA ILE A 219 4.30 1.00 -7.84
C ILE A 219 4.24 -0.52 -8.01
N THR A 220 5.09 -1.02 -8.90
CA THR A 220 5.11 -2.44 -9.30
C THR A 220 6.53 -2.89 -9.64
N GLY A 221 6.79 -4.20 -9.53
CA GLY A 221 7.99 -4.81 -10.08
C GLY A 221 8.06 -4.64 -11.59
N THR A 222 9.26 -4.65 -12.14
CA THR A 222 9.54 -4.43 -13.57
C THR A 222 9.28 -5.68 -14.43
N HIS A 223 9.09 -6.85 -13.81
CA HIS A 223 8.86 -8.12 -14.49
C HIS A 223 7.41 -8.55 -14.33
N ALA A 224 6.87 -9.19 -15.37
CA ALA A 224 5.54 -9.78 -15.38
C ALA A 224 5.65 -11.30 -15.65
N PRO A 225 6.10 -12.11 -14.67
CA PRO A 225 6.17 -13.55 -14.81
C PRO A 225 4.79 -14.19 -14.92
N SER A 226 4.73 -15.37 -15.52
CA SER A 226 3.55 -16.23 -15.43
C SER A 226 3.46 -16.85 -14.04
N TRP A 227 2.26 -17.32 -13.65
CA TRP A 227 2.11 -18.07 -12.40
C TRP A 227 2.93 -19.35 -12.39
N ASN A 228 3.09 -20.03 -13.54
CA ASN A 228 3.99 -21.19 -13.63
C ASN A 228 5.43 -20.81 -13.27
N GLN A 229 5.93 -19.66 -13.73
CA GLN A 229 7.27 -19.19 -13.37
C GLN A 229 7.37 -18.84 -11.88
N ILE A 230 6.35 -18.15 -11.32
CA ILE A 230 6.33 -17.81 -9.88
C ILE A 230 6.39 -19.09 -9.03
N TYR A 231 5.55 -20.08 -9.34
CA TYR A 231 5.56 -21.34 -8.59
C TYR A 231 6.84 -22.16 -8.83
N GLY A 232 7.43 -22.11 -10.03
CA GLY A 232 8.74 -22.71 -10.30
C GLY A 232 9.82 -22.11 -9.40
N TRP A 233 9.93 -20.79 -9.33
CA TRP A 233 10.89 -20.13 -8.42
C TRP A 233 10.67 -20.48 -6.94
N LEU A 234 9.42 -20.62 -6.52
CA LEU A 234 9.12 -21.03 -5.15
C LEU A 234 9.50 -22.49 -4.88
N ALA A 235 9.33 -23.37 -5.87
CA ALA A 235 9.72 -24.79 -5.78
C ALA A 235 11.24 -24.91 -5.72
N ASP A 236 11.98 -24.20 -6.58
CA ASP A 236 13.45 -24.13 -6.56
C ASP A 236 13.96 -23.66 -5.19
N ALA A 237 13.40 -22.56 -4.69
CA ALA A 237 13.76 -22.00 -3.38
C ALA A 237 13.40 -22.94 -2.20
N ALA A 238 12.37 -23.78 -2.38
CA ALA A 238 11.99 -24.79 -1.40
C ALA A 238 12.86 -26.08 -1.46
N GLY A 239 13.74 -26.20 -2.48
CA GLY A 239 14.62 -27.36 -2.68
C GLY A 239 13.94 -28.54 -3.38
N HIS A 240 12.83 -28.34 -4.07
CA HIS A 240 12.09 -29.37 -4.82
C HIS A 240 11.59 -28.76 -6.14
N PRO A 241 12.45 -28.64 -7.15
CA PRO A 241 12.12 -28.10 -8.46
C PRO A 241 11.13 -28.97 -9.25
#